data_a9ce969797a29b1b63344cb25cdd107e
#
_entry.id   a9ce969797a29b1b63344cb25cdd107e
#
_cell.length_a   1.000
_cell.length_b   1.000
_cell.length_c   1.000
_cell.angle_alpha   90.00
_cell.angle_beta   90.00
_cell.angle_gamma   90.00
#
_symmetry.space_group_name_H-M   'P 1'
#
loop_
_entity.id
_entity.type
_entity.pdbx_description
1 polymer ?
#
loop_
_entity_poly.entity_id
_entity_poly.type
_entity_poly.pdbx_seq_one_letter_code
_entity_poly.pdbx_strand_id
1 'polypeptide(L)'
;KTPRIKEAYQKVTFFKGTEYFNSGKYQTAIQLFDKSLTYRIDKNLETGAHFWKGEAQATSRSYAEAITSYQKVFETRNRNSEYFIKANYGIGYAYYNTQDYSRARVYLKRYVDALQNAQNRLNYDDAILRLADCYYVDKEYATAISYYQRAIDNENPNVDYAYFQKGVVRDFQDKSAEAIQALDVVIDRYSRSRYYDDAIYKKAQIQLEDNAYRTSIIGFTRVIEKLQQSPFIPYAYESRALAYFNLNELDKAEEDYKTIINNYVTSKVANSALLGLQNTLKLNNKVLEFDQYLAKYRGANPDNESLETIELEAAKNKYYSQEYSAAIGAFEDYEKNYADSPLKHQAKFFRAESYYRLEDSNRALELYYELDRESQISDIDVVFQRIGQLQIKAGDFQEAANYFAKLEAIARSKRQENEAWVGLLDAYFKLGNYDQMRTYANNILTKGNISQDATNRAQLYLAKAAYSEGNFDEAIDQLLTTINSAQDQYGAEAQFLLGQIFYQQKRHQESLNTLFEFSESFADYESWLGKAFLLVADNYIALDELFQAKGTVKSIIDNSSIKIVVDEARKKLILIEKMEMDLQKASVQDTIQNRGGNQ
;
A
#
# COMPACT_ATOMS: atom_id res chain seq x y z
N LYS A 1 65.49 -52.62 -0.99
CA LYS A 1 64.60 -53.48 -0.15
C LYS A 1 64.11 -54.65 -1.02
N THR A 2 64.14 -55.88 -0.48
CA THR A 2 63.61 -57.05 -1.17
C THR A 2 62.08 -56.94 -1.37
N PRO A 3 61.51 -57.64 -2.38
CA PRO A 3 60.06 -57.65 -2.59
C PRO A 3 59.24 -57.95 -1.33
N ARG A 4 59.72 -58.94 -0.53
CA ARG A 4 59.10 -59.33 0.74
C ARG A 4 59.09 -58.24 1.79
N ILE A 5 60.14 -57.41 1.88
CA ILE A 5 60.20 -56.26 2.80
C ILE A 5 59.27 -55.16 2.33
N LYS A 6 59.15 -54.93 1.04
CA LYS A 6 58.23 -53.92 0.46
C LYS A 6 56.78 -54.30 0.73
N GLU A 7 56.40 -55.57 0.54
CA GLU A 7 55.08 -56.07 0.84
C GLU A 7 54.71 -55.99 2.32
N ALA A 8 55.63 -56.41 3.20
CA ALA A 8 55.46 -56.28 4.64
C ALA A 8 55.28 -54.81 5.06
N TYR A 9 56.06 -53.87 4.46
CA TYR A 9 55.93 -52.46 4.73
C TYR A 9 54.56 -51.91 4.30
N GLN A 10 54.10 -52.25 3.07
CA GLN A 10 52.76 -51.88 2.60
C GLN A 10 51.69 -52.35 3.57
N LYS A 11 51.73 -53.64 3.96
CA LYS A 11 50.77 -54.26 4.86
C LYS A 11 50.74 -53.62 6.24
N VAL A 12 51.88 -53.44 6.87
CA VAL A 12 52.00 -52.87 8.22
C VAL A 12 51.51 -51.42 8.23
N THR A 13 51.91 -50.61 7.25
CA THR A 13 51.49 -49.20 7.19
C THR A 13 50.01 -49.05 6.87
N PHE A 14 49.43 -49.94 6.06
CA PHE A 14 48.01 -50.01 5.81
C PHE A 14 47.20 -50.27 7.08
N PHE A 15 47.50 -51.40 7.79
CA PHE A 15 46.77 -51.76 9.00
C PHE A 15 46.96 -50.75 10.13
N LYS A 16 48.15 -50.20 10.25
CA LYS A 16 48.38 -49.10 11.23
C LYS A 16 47.61 -47.83 10.86
N GLY A 17 47.48 -47.54 9.56
CA GLY A 17 46.63 -46.44 9.06
C GLY A 17 45.15 -46.62 9.42
N THR A 18 44.61 -47.83 9.27
CA THR A 18 43.20 -48.14 9.64
C THR A 18 43.00 -48.09 11.16
N GLU A 19 44.00 -48.53 11.98
CA GLU A 19 43.98 -48.37 13.45
C GLU A 19 43.89 -46.89 13.87
N TYR A 20 44.69 -46.01 13.27
CA TYR A 20 44.65 -44.58 13.54
C TYR A 20 43.38 -43.93 13.04
N PHE A 21 42.84 -44.34 11.91
CA PHE A 21 41.52 -43.90 11.42
C PHE A 21 40.44 -44.22 12.45
N ASN A 22 40.36 -45.45 12.94
CA ASN A 22 39.38 -45.90 13.91
C ASN A 22 39.54 -45.19 15.28
N SER A 23 40.72 -44.69 15.58
CA SER A 23 40.97 -43.88 16.78
C SER A 23 40.77 -42.35 16.59
N GLY A 24 40.21 -41.94 15.44
CA GLY A 24 39.92 -40.53 15.11
C GLY A 24 41.15 -39.70 14.74
N LYS A 25 42.35 -40.33 14.59
CA LYS A 25 43.59 -39.60 14.25
C LYS A 25 43.79 -39.55 12.74
N TYR A 26 42.85 -38.88 12.04
CA TYR A 26 42.73 -38.90 10.57
C TYR A 26 44.00 -38.43 9.85
N GLN A 27 44.65 -37.35 10.33
CA GLN A 27 45.88 -36.85 9.70
C GLN A 27 47.03 -37.86 9.74
N THR A 28 47.21 -38.60 10.86
CA THR A 28 48.20 -39.66 10.99
C THR A 28 47.84 -40.83 10.11
N ALA A 29 46.55 -41.19 10.01
CA ALA A 29 46.04 -42.22 9.12
C ALA A 29 46.38 -41.92 7.65
N ILE A 30 46.12 -40.69 7.18
CA ILE A 30 46.45 -40.22 5.82
C ILE A 30 47.94 -40.42 5.54
N GLN A 31 48.84 -40.01 6.43
CA GLN A 31 50.30 -40.18 6.28
C GLN A 31 50.69 -41.66 6.18
N LEU A 32 50.04 -42.55 6.92
CA LEU A 32 50.30 -43.97 6.89
C LEU A 32 49.77 -44.65 5.63
N PHE A 33 48.63 -44.24 5.13
CA PHE A 33 48.14 -44.67 3.84
C PHE A 33 49.06 -44.22 2.70
N ASP A 34 49.60 -43.00 2.73
CA ASP A 34 50.61 -42.55 1.78
C ASP A 34 51.88 -43.38 1.83
N LYS A 35 52.34 -43.79 3.03
CA LYS A 35 53.46 -44.71 3.20
C LYS A 35 53.11 -46.10 2.62
N SER A 36 51.89 -46.61 2.80
CA SER A 36 51.43 -47.86 2.22
C SER A 36 51.45 -47.82 0.68
N LEU A 37 51.07 -46.69 0.12
CA LEU A 37 51.07 -46.46 -1.34
C LEU A 37 52.45 -46.29 -1.97
N THR A 38 53.53 -46.21 -1.16
CA THR A 38 54.91 -46.15 -1.66
C THR A 38 55.28 -47.45 -2.41
N TYR A 39 54.79 -48.60 -1.91
CA TYR A 39 55.03 -49.89 -2.56
C TYR A 39 53.69 -50.56 -2.87
N ARG A 40 53.37 -50.69 -4.16
CA ARG A 40 52.09 -51.20 -4.65
C ARG A 40 52.19 -52.66 -5.02
N ILE A 41 52.53 -53.51 -4.05
CA ILE A 41 52.73 -54.97 -4.25
C ILE A 41 51.40 -55.69 -4.20
N ASP A 42 50.64 -55.51 -3.13
CA ASP A 42 49.29 -56.06 -3.01
C ASP A 42 48.28 -55.03 -3.50
N LYS A 43 47.54 -55.42 -4.53
CA LYS A 43 46.58 -54.58 -5.20
C LYS A 43 45.32 -54.30 -4.36
N ASN A 44 44.96 -55.21 -3.46
CA ASN A 44 43.83 -54.97 -2.55
C ASN A 44 44.21 -53.94 -1.48
N LEU A 45 45.43 -54.02 -0.96
CA LEU A 45 45.94 -53.03 -0.01
C LEU A 45 46.14 -51.65 -0.68
N GLU A 46 46.59 -51.62 -1.94
CA GLU A 46 46.63 -50.38 -2.73
C GLU A 46 45.27 -49.75 -2.86
N THR A 47 44.26 -50.50 -3.30
CA THR A 47 42.88 -50.06 -3.48
C THR A 47 42.29 -49.58 -2.16
N GLY A 48 42.48 -50.36 -1.08
CA GLY A 48 42.05 -50.02 0.28
C GLY A 48 42.71 -48.77 0.85
N ALA A 49 44.02 -48.58 0.59
CA ALA A 49 44.74 -47.42 1.07
C ALA A 49 44.22 -46.13 0.41
N HIS A 50 43.91 -46.13 -0.88
CA HIS A 50 43.28 -45.02 -1.54
C HIS A 50 41.87 -44.74 -0.97
N PHE A 51 41.07 -45.78 -0.74
CA PHE A 51 39.74 -45.69 -0.18
C PHE A 51 39.78 -45.08 1.24
N TRP A 52 40.54 -45.69 2.17
CA TRP A 52 40.60 -45.23 3.55
C TRP A 52 41.26 -43.86 3.70
N LYS A 53 42.19 -43.50 2.79
CA LYS A 53 42.70 -42.14 2.72
C LYS A 53 41.56 -41.17 2.36
N GLY A 54 40.72 -41.49 1.39
CA GLY A 54 39.54 -40.72 1.03
C GLY A 54 38.56 -40.57 2.20
N GLU A 55 38.28 -41.68 2.93
CA GLU A 55 37.43 -41.67 4.13
C GLU A 55 38.00 -40.71 5.23
N ALA A 56 39.33 -40.76 5.49
CA ALA A 56 39.97 -39.89 6.46
C ALA A 56 39.87 -38.40 6.05
N GLN A 57 40.05 -38.13 4.78
CA GLN A 57 39.91 -36.78 4.22
C GLN A 57 38.45 -36.28 4.26
N ALA A 58 37.49 -37.11 3.87
CA ALA A 58 36.07 -36.77 3.91
C ALA A 58 35.58 -36.49 5.34
N THR A 59 35.98 -37.33 6.29
CA THR A 59 35.66 -37.15 7.71
C THR A 59 36.27 -35.87 8.27
N SER A 60 37.43 -35.45 7.76
CA SER A 60 38.07 -34.16 8.07
C SER A 60 37.50 -32.99 7.25
N ARG A 61 36.42 -33.19 6.48
CA ARG A 61 35.77 -32.24 5.56
C ARG A 61 36.65 -31.72 4.41
N SER A 62 37.77 -32.39 4.12
CA SER A 62 38.62 -32.11 2.95
C SER A 62 38.06 -32.83 1.72
N TYR A 63 36.90 -32.39 1.25
CA TYR A 63 36.13 -33.12 0.24
C TYR A 63 36.82 -33.18 -1.13
N ALA A 64 37.54 -32.14 -1.55
CA ALA A 64 38.25 -32.12 -2.83
C ALA A 64 39.37 -33.18 -2.88
N GLU A 65 40.16 -33.28 -1.80
CA GLU A 65 41.21 -34.28 -1.65
C GLU A 65 40.62 -35.68 -1.51
N ALA A 66 39.50 -35.83 -0.80
CA ALA A 66 38.79 -37.09 -0.66
C ALA A 66 38.32 -37.62 -2.03
N ILE A 67 37.70 -36.76 -2.86
CA ILE A 67 37.29 -37.12 -4.22
C ILE A 67 38.49 -37.63 -5.03
N THR A 68 39.62 -36.91 -4.96
CA THR A 68 40.86 -37.31 -5.65
C THR A 68 41.32 -38.70 -5.18
N SER A 69 41.31 -38.96 -3.87
CA SER A 69 41.72 -40.25 -3.31
C SER A 69 40.78 -41.37 -3.69
N TYR A 70 39.46 -41.15 -3.66
CA TYR A 70 38.49 -42.15 -4.13
C TYR A 70 38.59 -42.42 -5.63
N GLN A 71 38.88 -41.41 -6.48
CA GLN A 71 39.11 -41.60 -7.91
C GLN A 71 40.29 -42.52 -8.18
N LYS A 72 41.35 -42.48 -7.37
CA LYS A 72 42.49 -43.39 -7.45
C LYS A 72 42.10 -44.85 -7.21
N VAL A 73 41.02 -45.13 -6.44
CA VAL A 73 40.47 -46.46 -6.27
C VAL A 73 40.11 -47.08 -7.65
N PHE A 74 39.45 -46.28 -8.51
CA PHE A 74 39.06 -46.75 -9.85
C PHE A 74 40.26 -46.96 -10.79
N GLU A 75 41.31 -46.17 -10.64
CA GLU A 75 42.54 -46.28 -11.41
C GLU A 75 43.28 -47.61 -11.12
N THR A 76 43.12 -48.19 -9.91
CA THR A 76 43.71 -49.53 -9.59
C THR A 76 43.13 -50.65 -10.45
N ARG A 77 41.98 -50.43 -11.10
CA ARG A 77 41.24 -51.44 -11.90
C ARG A 77 40.90 -52.73 -11.12
N ASN A 78 40.93 -52.72 -9.81
CA ASN A 78 40.56 -53.85 -8.96
C ASN A 78 39.05 -53.90 -8.73
N ARG A 79 38.29 -54.22 -9.77
CA ARG A 79 36.82 -54.16 -9.77
C ARG A 79 36.17 -55.12 -8.78
N ASN A 80 36.85 -56.19 -8.38
CA ASN A 80 36.34 -57.17 -7.42
C ASN A 80 36.55 -56.77 -5.97
N SER A 81 37.25 -55.65 -5.71
CA SER A 81 37.42 -55.10 -4.36
C SER A 81 36.14 -54.45 -3.87
N GLU A 82 35.77 -54.73 -2.62
CA GLU A 82 34.65 -54.04 -1.95
C GLU A 82 34.81 -52.50 -1.96
N TYR A 83 36.05 -52.04 -1.92
CA TYR A 83 36.37 -50.58 -1.94
C TYR A 83 35.96 -49.94 -3.26
N PHE A 84 35.89 -50.71 -4.37
CA PHE A 84 35.49 -50.17 -5.66
C PHE A 84 34.01 -49.72 -5.68
N ILE A 85 33.14 -50.47 -5.00
CA ILE A 85 31.72 -50.08 -4.85
C ILE A 85 31.59 -48.97 -3.82
N LYS A 86 32.26 -49.10 -2.65
CA LYS A 86 32.21 -48.13 -1.55
C LYS A 86 32.73 -46.73 -1.96
N ALA A 87 33.74 -46.66 -2.86
CA ALA A 87 34.26 -45.41 -3.35
C ALA A 87 33.20 -44.57 -4.13
N ASN A 88 32.22 -45.23 -4.79
CA ASN A 88 31.11 -44.49 -5.39
C ASN A 88 30.26 -43.75 -4.34
N TYR A 89 30.00 -44.38 -3.18
CA TYR A 89 29.31 -43.72 -2.10
C TYR A 89 30.11 -42.52 -1.57
N GLY A 90 31.43 -42.75 -1.27
CA GLY A 90 32.31 -41.71 -0.75
C GLY A 90 32.41 -40.48 -1.67
N ILE A 91 32.57 -40.68 -2.98
CA ILE A 91 32.58 -39.59 -3.97
C ILE A 91 31.23 -38.91 -4.04
N GLY A 92 30.14 -39.71 -4.14
CA GLY A 92 28.79 -39.17 -4.18
C GLY A 92 28.48 -38.31 -2.95
N TYR A 93 28.87 -38.78 -1.78
CA TYR A 93 28.70 -38.04 -0.51
C TYR A 93 29.56 -36.78 -0.45
N ALA A 94 30.81 -36.83 -0.95
CA ALA A 94 31.69 -35.67 -1.00
C ALA A 94 31.13 -34.56 -1.94
N TYR A 95 30.66 -34.95 -3.13
CA TYR A 95 29.99 -34.04 -4.05
C TYR A 95 28.68 -33.49 -3.47
N TYR A 96 27.90 -34.29 -2.76
CA TYR A 96 26.68 -33.85 -2.09
C TYR A 96 26.98 -32.75 -1.06
N ASN A 97 28.01 -32.95 -0.23
CA ASN A 97 28.41 -31.96 0.78
C ASN A 97 29.03 -30.66 0.20
N THR A 98 29.55 -30.73 -1.03
CA THR A 98 30.01 -29.55 -1.76
C THR A 98 28.91 -28.96 -2.67
N GLN A 99 27.66 -29.42 -2.52
CA GLN A 99 26.48 -28.96 -3.26
C GLN A 99 26.54 -29.22 -4.79
N ASP A 100 27.44 -30.08 -5.25
CA ASP A 100 27.47 -30.55 -6.65
C ASP A 100 26.56 -31.76 -6.82
N TYR A 101 25.27 -31.49 -6.77
CA TYR A 101 24.24 -32.53 -6.79
C TYR A 101 24.22 -33.34 -8.08
N SER A 102 24.55 -32.71 -9.20
CA SER A 102 24.61 -33.40 -10.50
C SER A 102 25.68 -34.51 -10.52
N ARG A 103 26.89 -34.22 -10.01
CA ARG A 103 27.95 -35.24 -9.89
C ARG A 103 27.66 -36.23 -8.75
N ALA A 104 27.14 -35.74 -7.62
CA ALA A 104 26.72 -36.62 -6.52
C ALA A 104 25.74 -37.69 -7.00
N ARG A 105 24.73 -37.31 -7.78
CA ARG A 105 23.70 -38.17 -8.36
C ARG A 105 24.32 -39.35 -9.17
N VAL A 106 25.30 -39.07 -10.00
CA VAL A 106 25.93 -40.07 -10.83
C VAL A 106 26.57 -41.17 -9.99
N TYR A 107 27.32 -40.81 -8.97
CA TYR A 107 28.06 -41.75 -8.13
C TYR A 107 27.13 -42.43 -7.12
N LEU A 108 26.20 -41.72 -6.50
CA LEU A 108 25.20 -42.32 -5.60
C LEU A 108 24.32 -43.34 -6.34
N LYS A 109 23.91 -43.02 -7.58
CA LYS A 109 23.14 -43.96 -8.39
C LYS A 109 23.92 -45.24 -8.69
N ARG A 110 25.19 -45.13 -9.07
CA ARG A 110 26.06 -46.33 -9.27
C ARG A 110 26.14 -47.18 -8.02
N TYR A 111 26.26 -46.56 -6.85
CA TYR A 111 26.31 -47.25 -5.58
C TYR A 111 24.99 -47.96 -5.25
N VAL A 112 23.88 -47.27 -5.38
CA VAL A 112 22.53 -47.80 -5.12
C VAL A 112 22.20 -48.95 -6.08
N ASP A 113 22.51 -48.80 -7.36
CA ASP A 113 22.26 -49.86 -8.37
C ASP A 113 23.11 -51.12 -8.10
N ALA A 114 24.36 -50.93 -7.71
CA ALA A 114 25.26 -52.06 -7.41
C ALA A 114 24.84 -52.87 -6.17
N LEU A 115 24.18 -52.27 -5.20
CA LEU A 115 23.77 -52.89 -3.94
C LEU A 115 22.30 -53.29 -3.87
N GLN A 116 21.54 -53.10 -4.92
CA GLN A 116 20.09 -53.31 -4.92
C GLN A 116 19.69 -54.72 -4.41
N ASN A 117 20.46 -55.76 -4.78
CA ASN A 117 20.21 -57.14 -4.44
C ASN A 117 21.27 -57.71 -3.45
N ALA A 118 22.10 -56.85 -2.86
CA ALA A 118 23.16 -57.29 -1.95
C ALA A 118 22.59 -57.59 -0.55
N GLN A 119 23.16 -58.62 0.13
CA GLN A 119 22.79 -58.91 1.53
C GLN A 119 23.35 -57.88 2.50
N ASN A 120 24.54 -57.31 2.23
CA ASN A 120 25.15 -56.27 3.04
C ASN A 120 24.99 -54.92 2.32
N ARG A 121 24.19 -54.07 2.89
CA ARG A 121 23.80 -52.75 2.35
C ARG A 121 24.35 -51.59 3.19
N LEU A 122 25.61 -51.69 3.62
CA LEU A 122 26.21 -50.58 4.39
C LEU A 122 26.04 -49.25 3.65
N ASN A 123 25.57 -48.22 4.35
CA ASN A 123 25.28 -46.88 3.83
C ASN A 123 24.24 -46.83 2.67
N TYR A 124 23.59 -47.94 2.32
CA TYR A 124 22.58 -47.97 1.26
C TYR A 124 21.37 -47.11 1.58
N ASP A 125 20.93 -47.17 2.82
CA ASP A 125 19.76 -46.40 3.31
C ASP A 125 20.02 -44.88 3.24
N ASP A 126 21.23 -44.41 3.58
CA ASP A 126 21.61 -43.02 3.40
C ASP A 126 21.77 -42.68 1.91
N ALA A 127 22.40 -43.53 1.14
CA ALA A 127 22.61 -43.30 -0.30
C ALA A 127 21.30 -43.10 -1.07
N ILE A 128 20.25 -43.88 -0.76
CA ILE A 128 18.91 -43.71 -1.37
C ILE A 128 18.34 -42.32 -1.06
N LEU A 129 18.43 -41.88 0.19
CA LEU A 129 17.91 -40.58 0.59
C LEU A 129 18.68 -39.43 -0.09
N ARG A 130 20.04 -39.50 -0.08
CA ARG A 130 20.86 -38.47 -0.76
C ARG A 130 20.64 -38.46 -2.28
N LEU A 131 20.39 -39.62 -2.88
CA LEU A 131 20.05 -39.70 -4.29
C LEU A 131 18.69 -39.09 -4.59
N ALA A 132 17.70 -39.31 -3.73
CA ALA A 132 16.40 -38.64 -3.82
C ALA A 132 16.54 -37.11 -3.70
N ASP A 133 17.35 -36.66 -2.73
CA ASP A 133 17.63 -35.20 -2.54
C ASP A 133 18.29 -34.61 -3.80
N CYS A 134 19.23 -35.31 -4.45
CA CYS A 134 19.84 -34.82 -5.70
C CYS A 134 18.80 -34.67 -6.82
N TYR A 135 17.90 -35.63 -6.99
CA TYR A 135 16.81 -35.53 -7.97
C TYR A 135 15.83 -34.39 -7.64
N TYR A 136 15.56 -34.16 -6.36
CA TYR A 136 14.73 -33.05 -5.93
C TYR A 136 15.34 -31.68 -6.31
N VAL A 137 16.64 -31.51 -6.03
CA VAL A 137 17.36 -30.26 -6.38
C VAL A 137 17.39 -30.04 -7.89
N ASP A 138 17.56 -31.11 -8.68
CA ASP A 138 17.50 -31.08 -10.15
C ASP A 138 16.07 -30.91 -10.68
N LYS A 139 15.06 -30.75 -9.80
CA LYS A 139 13.62 -30.65 -10.11
C LYS A 139 13.02 -31.88 -10.83
N GLU A 140 13.70 -33.02 -10.77
CA GLU A 140 13.19 -34.30 -11.26
C GLU A 140 12.25 -34.93 -10.20
N TYR A 141 11.16 -34.23 -9.88
CA TYR A 141 10.28 -34.54 -8.75
C TYR A 141 9.70 -35.94 -8.75
N ALA A 142 9.28 -36.46 -9.92
CA ALA A 142 8.74 -37.81 -10.02
C ALA A 142 9.78 -38.88 -9.62
N THR A 143 11.02 -38.70 -10.05
CA THR A 143 12.14 -39.56 -9.71
C THR A 143 12.50 -39.44 -8.23
N ALA A 144 12.58 -38.21 -7.69
CA ALA A 144 12.84 -37.99 -6.28
C ALA A 144 11.81 -38.72 -5.39
N ILE A 145 10.52 -38.58 -5.71
CA ILE A 145 9.43 -39.25 -4.98
C ILE A 145 9.59 -40.78 -5.04
N SER A 146 10.00 -41.35 -6.20
CA SER A 146 10.19 -42.80 -6.30
C SER A 146 11.30 -43.30 -5.38
N TYR A 147 12.39 -42.54 -5.22
CA TYR A 147 13.47 -42.88 -4.30
C TYR A 147 13.09 -42.67 -2.84
N TYR A 148 12.36 -41.58 -2.49
CA TYR A 148 11.81 -41.42 -1.14
C TYR A 148 10.82 -42.55 -0.81
N GLN A 149 9.95 -42.93 -1.74
CA GLN A 149 9.04 -44.08 -1.55
C GLN A 149 9.82 -45.37 -1.34
N ARG A 150 10.88 -45.61 -2.14
CA ARG A 150 11.74 -46.77 -1.96
C ARG A 150 12.44 -46.79 -0.59
N ALA A 151 12.83 -45.64 -0.06
CA ALA A 151 13.36 -45.55 1.30
C ALA A 151 12.29 -45.93 2.34
N ILE A 152 11.05 -45.49 2.15
CA ILE A 152 9.91 -45.83 2.99
C ILE A 152 9.64 -47.36 2.94
N ASP A 153 9.54 -47.90 1.76
CA ASP A 153 9.24 -49.33 1.54
C ASP A 153 10.34 -50.25 2.10
N ASN A 154 11.58 -49.77 2.16
CA ASN A 154 12.72 -50.48 2.76
C ASN A 154 12.83 -50.28 4.28
N GLU A 155 11.86 -49.65 4.93
CA GLU A 155 11.89 -49.35 6.37
C GLU A 155 13.19 -48.62 6.79
N ASN A 156 13.61 -47.63 5.98
CA ASN A 156 14.82 -46.84 6.23
C ASN A 156 14.84 -46.28 7.67
N PRO A 157 15.95 -46.30 8.41
CA PRO A 157 16.04 -45.72 9.73
C PRO A 157 15.63 -44.24 9.81
N ASN A 158 15.73 -43.49 8.69
CA ASN A 158 15.31 -42.09 8.58
C ASN A 158 14.02 -41.97 7.73
N VAL A 159 13.07 -42.86 7.93
CA VAL A 159 11.80 -42.87 7.19
C VAL A 159 10.96 -41.61 7.44
N ASP A 160 11.08 -41.02 8.60
CA ASP A 160 10.50 -39.71 8.96
C ASP A 160 10.98 -38.60 8.02
N TYR A 161 12.27 -38.58 7.71
CA TYR A 161 12.83 -37.67 6.70
C TYR A 161 12.25 -37.93 5.31
N ALA A 162 12.15 -39.20 4.93
CA ALA A 162 11.60 -39.56 3.62
C ALA A 162 10.14 -39.10 3.46
N TYR A 163 9.31 -39.28 4.48
CA TYR A 163 7.93 -38.78 4.47
C TYR A 163 7.87 -37.26 4.43
N PHE A 164 8.69 -36.57 5.23
CA PHE A 164 8.77 -35.14 5.21
C PHE A 164 9.13 -34.59 3.83
N GLN A 165 10.22 -35.09 3.26
CA GLN A 165 10.67 -34.68 1.92
C GLN A 165 9.67 -35.02 0.82
N LYS A 166 9.02 -36.19 0.91
CA LYS A 166 7.94 -36.54 -0.01
C LYS A 166 6.80 -35.52 0.06
N GLY A 167 6.44 -35.06 1.26
CA GLY A 167 5.45 -33.99 1.45
C GLY A 167 5.90 -32.68 0.79
N VAL A 168 7.15 -32.26 1.02
CA VAL A 168 7.72 -31.06 0.41
C VAL A 168 7.72 -31.16 -1.12
N VAL A 169 8.15 -32.28 -1.69
CA VAL A 169 8.19 -32.48 -3.16
C VAL A 169 6.79 -32.50 -3.78
N ARG A 170 5.80 -33.08 -3.07
CA ARG A 170 4.40 -33.06 -3.53
C ARG A 170 3.80 -31.66 -3.55
N ASP A 171 4.16 -30.86 -2.58
CA ASP A 171 3.78 -29.46 -2.55
C ASP A 171 4.34 -28.69 -3.76
N PHE A 172 5.63 -28.85 -4.08
CA PHE A 172 6.22 -28.29 -5.31
C PHE A 172 5.59 -28.78 -6.63
N GLN A 173 4.79 -29.85 -6.58
CA GLN A 173 4.00 -30.33 -7.72
C GLN A 173 2.56 -29.85 -7.71
N ASP A 174 2.20 -28.90 -6.83
CA ASP A 174 0.84 -28.42 -6.60
C ASP A 174 -0.14 -29.55 -6.21
N LYS A 175 0.37 -30.55 -5.48
CA LYS A 175 -0.38 -31.72 -4.99
C LYS A 175 -0.59 -31.65 -3.48
N SER A 176 -1.28 -30.61 -3.05
CA SER A 176 -1.49 -30.28 -1.62
C SER A 176 -2.03 -31.45 -0.81
N ALA A 177 -3.02 -32.18 -1.33
CA ALA A 177 -3.61 -33.31 -0.60
C ALA A 177 -2.60 -34.46 -0.36
N GLU A 178 -1.77 -34.82 -1.36
CA GLU A 178 -0.73 -35.84 -1.22
C GLU A 178 0.41 -35.34 -0.31
N ALA A 179 0.73 -34.04 -0.38
CA ALA A 179 1.72 -33.39 0.49
C ALA A 179 1.29 -33.48 1.96
N ILE A 180 0.07 -33.05 2.26
CA ILE A 180 -0.52 -33.10 3.60
C ILE A 180 -0.55 -34.54 4.13
N GLN A 181 -0.97 -35.50 3.31
CA GLN A 181 -0.98 -36.93 3.70
C GLN A 181 0.40 -37.43 4.12
N ALA A 182 1.45 -37.04 3.40
CA ALA A 182 2.82 -37.44 3.73
C ALA A 182 3.32 -36.77 5.02
N LEU A 183 3.00 -35.50 5.21
CA LEU A 183 3.35 -34.74 6.42
C LEU A 183 2.59 -35.25 7.65
N ASP A 184 1.33 -35.68 7.49
CA ASP A 184 0.53 -36.29 8.57
C ASP A 184 1.16 -37.56 9.11
N VAL A 185 1.81 -38.37 8.26
CA VAL A 185 2.54 -39.54 8.75
C VAL A 185 3.68 -39.14 9.71
N VAL A 186 4.40 -38.05 9.41
CA VAL A 186 5.45 -37.55 10.32
C VAL A 186 4.82 -37.06 11.63
N ILE A 187 3.73 -36.30 11.55
CA ILE A 187 3.04 -35.68 12.69
C ILE A 187 2.43 -36.75 13.62
N ASP A 188 1.85 -37.79 13.06
CA ASP A 188 1.08 -38.77 13.83
C ASP A 188 1.95 -39.93 14.37
N ARG A 189 2.98 -40.33 13.61
CA ARG A 189 3.78 -41.51 13.94
C ARG A 189 5.19 -41.22 14.44
N TYR A 190 5.73 -40.04 14.11
CA TYR A 190 7.13 -39.69 14.41
C TYR A 190 7.24 -38.42 15.25
N SER A 191 6.48 -38.34 16.35
CA SER A 191 6.43 -37.13 17.23
C SER A 191 7.77 -36.76 17.88
N ARG A 192 8.78 -37.64 17.83
CA ARG A 192 10.15 -37.42 18.32
C ARG A 192 11.13 -37.08 17.17
N SER A 193 10.65 -37.04 15.95
CA SER A 193 11.46 -36.66 14.78
C SER A 193 11.92 -35.22 14.91
N ARG A 194 13.13 -34.95 14.44
CA ARG A 194 13.59 -33.56 14.27
C ARG A 194 12.82 -32.78 13.22
N TYR A 195 12.04 -33.46 12.39
CA TYR A 195 11.19 -32.85 11.35
C TYR A 195 9.74 -32.69 11.80
N TYR A 196 9.46 -32.88 13.09
CA TYR A 196 8.09 -32.87 13.59
C TYR A 196 7.46 -31.48 13.53
N ASP A 197 8.16 -30.46 14.02
CA ASP A 197 7.72 -29.07 13.95
C ASP A 197 7.78 -28.51 12.53
N ASP A 198 8.79 -28.89 11.73
CA ASP A 198 8.84 -28.61 10.29
C ASP A 198 7.58 -29.13 9.57
N ALA A 199 7.17 -30.37 9.87
CA ALA A 199 6.00 -31.00 9.25
C ALA A 199 4.70 -30.29 9.62
N ILE A 200 4.51 -29.91 10.89
CA ILE A 200 3.33 -29.18 11.34
C ILE A 200 3.28 -27.80 10.68
N TYR A 201 4.41 -27.10 10.70
CA TYR A 201 4.49 -25.76 10.09
C TYR A 201 4.25 -25.83 8.58
N LYS A 202 4.92 -26.74 7.85
CA LYS A 202 4.76 -26.90 6.41
C LYS A 202 3.34 -27.29 6.01
N LYS A 203 2.69 -28.20 6.76
CA LYS A 203 1.28 -28.53 6.55
C LYS A 203 0.39 -27.31 6.69
N ALA A 204 0.59 -26.50 7.73
CA ALA A 204 -0.18 -25.29 7.94
C ALA A 204 0.05 -24.24 6.85
N GLN A 205 1.29 -24.15 6.30
CA GLN A 205 1.58 -23.29 5.15
C GLN A 205 0.80 -23.72 3.91
N ILE A 206 0.83 -25.01 3.56
CA ILE A 206 0.07 -25.56 2.43
C ILE A 206 -1.42 -25.24 2.58
N GLN A 207 -1.96 -25.40 3.79
CA GLN A 207 -3.37 -25.07 4.07
C GLN A 207 -3.65 -23.57 3.93
N LEU A 208 -2.71 -22.69 4.27
CA LEU A 208 -2.82 -21.25 4.08
C LEU A 208 -2.83 -20.89 2.59
N GLU A 209 -1.92 -21.49 1.81
CA GLU A 209 -1.81 -21.28 0.36
C GLU A 209 -3.07 -21.78 -0.38
N ASP A 210 -3.66 -22.88 0.09
CA ASP A 210 -4.94 -23.42 -0.40
C ASP A 210 -6.17 -22.63 0.10
N ASN A 211 -5.99 -21.48 0.78
CA ASN A 211 -7.04 -20.66 1.41
C ASN A 211 -7.85 -21.40 2.49
N ALA A 212 -7.35 -22.52 3.00
CA ALA A 212 -7.95 -23.25 4.12
C ALA A 212 -7.57 -22.61 5.46
N TYR A 213 -7.88 -21.31 5.62
CA TYR A 213 -7.40 -20.44 6.70
C TYR A 213 -7.70 -20.99 8.10
N ARG A 214 -8.91 -21.54 8.34
CA ARG A 214 -9.27 -22.03 9.67
C ARG A 214 -8.43 -23.22 10.10
N THR A 215 -8.11 -24.13 9.18
CA THR A 215 -7.27 -25.30 9.48
C THR A 215 -5.79 -24.92 9.59
N SER A 216 -5.32 -23.96 8.80
CA SER A 216 -3.95 -23.45 8.90
C SER A 216 -3.70 -22.78 10.26
N ILE A 217 -4.66 -22.02 10.77
CA ILE A 217 -4.62 -21.40 12.10
C ILE A 217 -4.41 -22.45 13.20
N ILE A 218 -5.08 -23.61 13.11
CA ILE A 218 -4.90 -24.71 14.08
C ILE A 218 -3.46 -25.19 14.08
N GLY A 219 -2.87 -25.39 12.89
CA GLY A 219 -1.49 -25.82 12.75
C GLY A 219 -0.49 -24.82 13.31
N PHE A 220 -0.61 -23.54 12.93
CA PHE A 220 0.25 -22.47 13.46
C PHE A 220 0.11 -22.29 14.96
N THR A 221 -1.12 -22.37 15.49
CA THR A 221 -1.36 -22.31 16.94
C THR A 221 -0.66 -23.46 17.66
N ARG A 222 -0.65 -24.68 17.08
CA ARG A 222 0.09 -25.82 17.64
C ARG A 222 1.61 -25.55 17.71
N VAL A 223 2.20 -24.91 16.66
CA VAL A 223 3.61 -24.52 16.68
C VAL A 223 3.87 -23.50 17.81
N ILE A 224 3.05 -22.47 17.92
CA ILE A 224 3.21 -21.39 18.89
C ILE A 224 3.07 -21.89 20.33
N GLU A 225 2.03 -22.65 20.63
CA GLU A 225 1.68 -23.00 22.01
C GLU A 225 2.38 -24.26 22.52
N LYS A 226 2.67 -25.23 21.66
CA LYS A 226 3.14 -26.56 22.05
C LYS A 226 4.61 -26.80 21.77
N LEU A 227 5.22 -26.02 20.86
CA LEU A 227 6.59 -26.22 20.41
C LEU A 227 7.48 -25.03 20.80
N GLN A 228 7.56 -24.75 22.09
CA GLN A 228 8.19 -23.53 22.66
C GLN A 228 9.66 -23.28 22.24
N GLN A 229 10.38 -24.29 21.73
CA GLN A 229 11.74 -24.19 21.23
C GLN A 229 11.84 -24.20 19.70
N SER A 230 10.71 -24.25 19.00
CA SER A 230 10.72 -24.28 17.54
C SER A 230 11.22 -22.97 16.95
N PRO A 231 12.13 -23.02 15.97
CA PRO A 231 12.56 -21.83 15.25
C PRO A 231 11.45 -21.21 14.40
N PHE A 232 10.35 -21.94 14.20
CA PHE A 232 9.21 -21.51 13.38
C PHE A 232 8.22 -20.59 14.12
N ILE A 233 8.37 -20.36 15.42
CA ILE A 233 7.40 -19.55 16.20
C ILE A 233 7.16 -18.16 15.58
N PRO A 234 8.17 -17.33 15.23
CA PRO A 234 7.92 -16.03 14.60
C PRO A 234 7.20 -16.15 13.25
N TYR A 235 7.57 -17.16 12.46
CA TYR A 235 6.95 -17.46 11.17
C TYR A 235 5.51 -17.94 11.33
N ALA A 236 5.22 -18.72 12.38
CA ALA A 236 3.89 -19.21 12.68
C ALA A 236 2.95 -18.07 13.12
N TYR A 237 3.45 -17.10 13.89
CA TYR A 237 2.71 -15.88 14.20
C TYR A 237 2.38 -15.08 12.93
N GLU A 238 3.37 -14.84 12.05
CA GLU A 238 3.16 -14.11 10.80
C GLU A 238 2.11 -14.78 9.91
N SER A 239 2.28 -16.09 9.68
CA SER A 239 1.36 -16.85 8.82
C SER A 239 -0.04 -16.97 9.42
N ARG A 240 -0.16 -17.07 10.77
CA ARG A 240 -1.44 -17.07 11.46
C ARG A 240 -2.12 -15.70 11.40
N ALA A 241 -1.36 -14.62 11.56
CA ALA A 241 -1.85 -13.28 11.38
C ALA A 241 -2.39 -13.06 9.95
N LEU A 242 -1.67 -13.54 8.94
CA LEU A 242 -2.13 -13.49 7.55
C LEU A 242 -3.42 -14.28 7.35
N ALA A 243 -3.54 -15.46 7.96
CA ALA A 243 -4.77 -16.26 7.91
C ALA A 243 -5.94 -15.53 8.59
N TYR A 244 -5.74 -14.91 9.74
CA TYR A 244 -6.74 -14.08 10.41
C TYR A 244 -7.13 -12.85 9.58
N PHE A 245 -6.14 -12.19 8.97
CA PHE A 245 -6.38 -11.04 8.09
C PHE A 245 -7.29 -11.41 6.91
N ASN A 246 -7.00 -12.54 6.25
CA ASN A 246 -7.82 -13.04 5.15
C ASN A 246 -9.24 -13.48 5.58
N LEU A 247 -9.42 -13.85 6.84
CA LEU A 247 -10.74 -14.12 7.43
C LEU A 247 -11.45 -12.85 7.91
N ASN A 248 -10.85 -11.67 7.75
CA ASN A 248 -11.30 -10.40 8.30
C ASN A 248 -11.41 -10.40 9.84
N GLU A 249 -10.64 -11.26 10.52
CA GLU A 249 -10.49 -11.30 11.97
C GLU A 249 -9.35 -10.37 12.40
N LEU A 250 -9.50 -9.06 12.09
CA LEU A 250 -8.43 -8.07 12.15
C LEU A 250 -7.80 -7.90 13.53
N ASP A 251 -8.58 -7.97 14.60
CA ASP A 251 -8.03 -7.82 15.96
C ASP A 251 -7.07 -8.95 16.33
N LYS A 252 -7.32 -10.19 15.85
CA LYS A 252 -6.42 -11.32 16.08
C LYS A 252 -5.15 -11.21 15.21
N ALA A 253 -5.31 -10.76 13.97
CA ALA A 253 -4.16 -10.49 13.11
C ALA A 253 -3.25 -9.42 13.71
N GLU A 254 -3.85 -8.34 14.23
CA GLU A 254 -3.17 -7.25 14.93
C GLU A 254 -2.36 -7.77 16.13
N GLU A 255 -2.95 -8.63 16.97
CA GLU A 255 -2.31 -9.21 18.16
C GLU A 255 -1.07 -10.04 17.78
N ASP A 256 -1.18 -10.89 16.76
CA ASP A 256 -0.08 -11.72 16.29
C ASP A 256 1.06 -10.88 15.69
N TYR A 257 0.75 -9.88 14.84
CA TYR A 257 1.76 -8.97 14.30
C TYR A 257 2.44 -8.15 15.40
N LYS A 258 1.67 -7.62 16.36
CA LYS A 258 2.21 -6.91 17.54
C LYS A 258 3.15 -7.81 18.34
N THR A 259 2.82 -9.08 18.48
CA THR A 259 3.65 -10.06 19.18
C THR A 259 5.01 -10.23 18.49
N ILE A 260 5.05 -10.27 17.16
CA ILE A 260 6.32 -10.35 16.41
C ILE A 260 7.17 -9.11 16.66
N ILE A 261 6.61 -7.92 16.52
CA ILE A 261 7.36 -6.67 16.74
C ILE A 261 7.80 -6.52 18.20
N ASN A 262 7.02 -7.04 19.14
CA ASN A 262 7.36 -6.95 20.56
C ASN A 262 8.44 -7.96 21.00
N ASN A 263 8.40 -9.17 20.50
CA ASN A 263 9.20 -10.27 21.02
C ASN A 263 10.23 -10.83 20.03
N TYR A 264 10.06 -10.56 18.72
CA TYR A 264 10.88 -11.14 17.64
C TYR A 264 11.30 -10.09 16.61
N VAL A 265 11.53 -8.86 17.05
CA VAL A 265 11.79 -7.69 16.18
C VAL A 265 13.01 -7.82 15.27
N THR A 266 13.97 -8.69 15.59
CA THR A 266 15.16 -8.99 14.76
C THR A 266 14.98 -10.24 13.88
N SER A 267 13.81 -10.89 13.91
CA SER A 267 13.54 -12.05 13.06
C SER A 267 13.41 -11.64 11.60
N LYS A 268 13.60 -12.62 10.69
CA LYS A 268 13.45 -12.36 9.24
C LYS A 268 12.06 -11.92 8.84
N VAL A 269 11.04 -12.28 9.62
CA VAL A 269 9.64 -11.92 9.36
C VAL A 269 9.22 -10.59 10.00
N ALA A 270 10.09 -9.91 10.74
CA ALA A 270 9.72 -8.68 11.43
C ALA A 270 9.35 -7.54 10.48
N ASN A 271 9.99 -7.46 9.30
CA ASN A 271 9.65 -6.47 8.28
C ASN A 271 8.25 -6.70 7.69
N SER A 272 7.96 -7.92 7.25
CA SER A 272 6.64 -8.28 6.72
C SER A 272 5.54 -8.19 7.78
N ALA A 273 5.86 -8.55 9.03
CA ALA A 273 4.94 -8.38 10.16
C ALA A 273 4.64 -6.90 10.45
N LEU A 274 5.62 -6.00 10.34
CA LEU A 274 5.41 -4.56 10.49
C LEU A 274 4.49 -4.01 9.40
N LEU A 275 4.67 -4.43 8.15
CA LEU A 275 3.78 -4.07 7.03
C LEU A 275 2.37 -4.65 7.21
N GLY A 276 2.27 -5.89 7.66
CA GLY A 276 0.99 -6.52 8.00
C GLY A 276 0.27 -5.78 9.12
N LEU A 277 1.00 -5.37 10.17
CA LEU A 277 0.47 -4.56 11.27
C LEU A 277 -0.02 -3.19 10.78
N GLN A 278 0.75 -2.51 9.93
CA GLN A 278 0.36 -1.23 9.35
C GLN A 278 -0.98 -1.31 8.62
N ASN A 279 -1.12 -2.32 7.75
CA ASN A 279 -2.35 -2.53 7.00
C ASN A 279 -3.53 -2.90 7.91
N THR A 280 -3.29 -3.73 8.92
CA THR A 280 -4.32 -4.15 9.87
C THR A 280 -4.81 -2.98 10.72
N LEU A 281 -3.89 -2.16 11.26
CA LEU A 281 -4.22 -0.96 12.03
C LEU A 281 -4.97 0.09 11.20
N LYS A 282 -4.61 0.22 9.91
CA LYS A 282 -5.34 1.09 8.98
C LYS A 282 -6.79 0.65 8.82
N LEU A 283 -7.04 -0.65 8.59
CA LEU A 283 -8.40 -1.19 8.46
C LEU A 283 -9.20 -1.11 9.76
N ASN A 284 -8.52 -1.18 10.90
CA ASN A 284 -9.14 -1.00 12.23
C ASN A 284 -9.31 0.48 12.64
N ASN A 285 -8.97 1.45 11.78
CA ASN A 285 -8.95 2.88 12.10
C ASN A 285 -8.07 3.24 13.31
N LYS A 286 -6.96 2.52 13.49
CA LYS A 286 -5.98 2.69 14.59
C LYS A 286 -4.62 3.17 14.08
N VAL A 287 -4.58 3.99 13.03
CA VAL A 287 -3.32 4.38 12.35
C VAL A 287 -2.31 5.06 13.29
N LEU A 288 -2.77 5.74 14.33
CA LEU A 288 -1.91 6.41 15.30
C LEU A 288 -1.15 5.44 16.21
N GLU A 289 -1.65 4.21 16.39
CA GLU A 289 -0.96 3.20 17.20
C GLU A 289 0.31 2.66 16.52
N PHE A 290 0.43 2.84 15.21
CA PHE A 290 1.54 2.29 14.45
C PHE A 290 2.91 2.86 14.86
N ASP A 291 2.98 4.13 15.24
CA ASP A 291 4.23 4.85 15.50
C ASP A 291 5.10 4.18 16.57
N GLN A 292 4.52 3.64 17.63
CA GLN A 292 5.27 2.96 18.68
C GLN A 292 5.93 1.67 18.18
N TYR A 293 5.29 0.93 17.28
CA TYR A 293 5.84 -0.30 16.69
C TYR A 293 6.90 0.01 15.64
N LEU A 294 6.68 1.06 14.84
CA LEU A 294 7.66 1.57 13.90
C LEU A 294 8.94 2.04 14.62
N ALA A 295 8.82 2.81 15.69
CA ALA A 295 9.95 3.26 16.50
C ALA A 295 10.74 2.08 17.09
N LYS A 296 10.04 1.05 17.58
CA LYS A 296 10.67 -0.17 18.12
C LYS A 296 11.40 -0.94 17.03
N TYR A 297 10.78 -1.10 15.86
CA TYR A 297 11.40 -1.78 14.73
C TYR A 297 12.64 -1.04 14.23
N ARG A 298 12.55 0.28 14.05
CA ARG A 298 13.68 1.14 13.65
C ARG A 298 14.85 1.03 14.62
N GLY A 299 14.58 1.05 15.93
CA GLY A 299 15.62 0.92 16.95
C GLY A 299 16.38 -0.41 16.89
N ALA A 300 15.70 -1.49 16.45
CA ALA A 300 16.30 -2.81 16.31
C ALA A 300 16.92 -3.08 14.91
N ASN A 301 16.48 -2.36 13.89
CA ASN A 301 16.85 -2.57 12.47
C ASN A 301 17.16 -1.23 11.77
N PRO A 302 18.09 -0.40 12.26
CA PRO A 302 18.30 0.96 11.77
C PRO A 302 18.75 1.03 10.30
N ASP A 303 19.40 -0.01 9.80
CA ASP A 303 19.95 -0.07 8.43
C ASP A 303 18.97 -0.75 7.44
N ASN A 304 17.71 -0.93 7.82
CA ASN A 304 16.75 -1.58 6.92
C ASN A 304 16.30 -0.63 5.80
N GLU A 305 16.59 -0.98 4.55
CA GLU A 305 16.28 -0.19 3.36
C GLU A 305 14.77 0.07 3.17
N SER A 306 13.90 -0.76 3.77
CA SER A 306 12.44 -0.58 3.66
C SER A 306 11.90 0.51 4.60
N LEU A 307 12.66 0.98 5.58
CA LEU A 307 12.20 1.95 6.58
C LEU A 307 11.68 3.23 5.93
N GLU A 308 12.38 3.75 4.94
CA GLU A 308 11.99 4.96 4.22
C GLU A 308 10.57 4.84 3.64
N THR A 309 10.30 3.75 2.92
CA THR A 309 8.98 3.50 2.32
C THR A 309 7.90 3.29 3.39
N ILE A 310 8.21 2.54 4.45
CA ILE A 310 7.27 2.26 5.54
C ILE A 310 6.87 3.56 6.26
N GLU A 311 7.82 4.46 6.51
CA GLU A 311 7.58 5.74 7.18
C GLU A 311 6.74 6.68 6.32
N LEU A 312 7.03 6.77 5.02
CA LEU A 312 6.23 7.57 4.11
C LEU A 312 4.78 7.04 4.02
N GLU A 313 4.61 5.73 3.89
CA GLU A 313 3.28 5.13 3.84
C GLU A 313 2.53 5.26 5.18
N ALA A 314 3.23 5.23 6.31
CA ALA A 314 2.64 5.50 7.62
C ALA A 314 2.10 6.93 7.72
N ALA A 315 2.88 7.92 7.27
CA ALA A 315 2.45 9.31 7.21
C ALA A 315 1.25 9.51 6.27
N LYS A 316 1.28 8.89 5.09
CA LYS A 316 0.15 8.92 4.12
C LYS A 316 -1.11 8.26 4.68
N ASN A 317 -0.98 7.15 5.42
CA ASN A 317 -2.13 6.51 6.06
C ASN A 317 -2.82 7.42 7.08
N LYS A 318 -2.06 8.22 7.84
CA LYS A 318 -2.63 9.26 8.72
C LYS A 318 -3.41 10.30 7.91
N TYR A 319 -2.85 10.79 6.82
CA TYR A 319 -3.54 11.74 5.93
C TYR A 319 -4.86 11.16 5.39
N TYR A 320 -4.85 9.94 4.86
CA TYR A 320 -6.05 9.29 4.32
C TYR A 320 -7.09 8.95 5.39
N SER A 321 -6.65 8.74 6.64
CA SER A 321 -7.54 8.59 7.79
C SER A 321 -8.00 9.91 8.40
N GLN A 322 -7.71 11.04 7.74
CA GLN A 322 -8.06 12.40 8.15
C GLN A 322 -7.39 12.87 9.46
N GLU A 323 -6.36 12.18 9.92
CA GLU A 323 -5.54 12.55 11.07
C GLU A 323 -4.48 13.59 10.65
N TYR A 324 -4.94 14.71 10.09
CA TYR A 324 -4.07 15.68 9.40
C TYR A 324 -2.97 16.26 10.28
N SER A 325 -3.26 16.55 11.54
CA SER A 325 -2.25 17.09 12.47
C SER A 325 -1.13 16.07 12.74
N ALA A 326 -1.47 14.79 12.91
CA ALA A 326 -0.49 13.73 13.08
C ALA A 326 0.27 13.42 11.78
N ALA A 327 -0.39 13.56 10.63
CA ALA A 327 0.24 13.41 9.32
C ALA A 327 1.31 14.49 9.09
N ILE A 328 1.04 15.75 9.43
CA ILE A 328 2.01 16.85 9.32
C ILE A 328 3.29 16.51 10.08
N GLY A 329 3.19 16.12 11.36
CA GLY A 329 4.38 15.75 12.15
C GLY A 329 5.15 14.58 11.54
N ALA A 330 4.43 13.56 11.06
CA ALA A 330 5.06 12.40 10.43
C ALA A 330 5.78 12.75 9.11
N PHE A 331 5.22 13.65 8.29
CA PHE A 331 5.89 14.13 7.08
C PHE A 331 7.10 15.03 7.40
N GLU A 332 7.03 15.86 8.44
CA GLU A 332 8.18 16.67 8.91
C GLU A 332 9.34 15.77 9.38
N ASP A 333 9.04 14.73 10.15
CA ASP A 333 10.03 13.75 10.58
C ASP A 333 10.63 13.00 9.38
N TYR A 334 9.80 12.61 8.40
CA TYR A 334 10.26 11.98 7.17
C TYR A 334 11.20 12.89 6.38
N GLU A 335 10.82 14.15 6.13
CA GLU A 335 11.64 15.12 5.39
C GLU A 335 12.99 15.38 6.07
N LYS A 336 13.03 15.33 7.41
CA LYS A 336 14.24 15.45 8.22
C LYS A 336 15.13 14.21 8.14
N ASN A 337 14.53 13.01 8.25
CA ASN A 337 15.26 11.75 8.27
C ASN A 337 15.80 11.37 6.88
N TYR A 338 15.11 11.77 5.82
CA TYR A 338 15.41 11.41 4.42
C TYR A 338 15.55 12.64 3.53
N ALA A 339 16.44 13.58 3.97
CA ALA A 339 16.61 14.88 3.31
C ALA A 339 17.00 14.78 1.82
N ASP A 340 17.73 13.74 1.45
CA ASP A 340 18.20 13.48 0.08
C ASP A 340 17.30 12.51 -0.71
N SER A 341 16.18 12.10 -0.16
CA SER A 341 15.24 11.17 -0.80
C SER A 341 14.55 11.79 -2.01
N PRO A 342 14.42 11.06 -3.12
CA PRO A 342 13.59 11.47 -4.24
C PRO A 342 12.10 11.53 -3.89
N LEU A 343 11.68 10.86 -2.81
CA LEU A 343 10.28 10.84 -2.33
C LEU A 343 9.96 12.04 -1.41
N LYS A 344 10.93 12.87 -1.07
CA LYS A 344 10.75 14.04 -0.22
C LYS A 344 9.69 15.00 -0.76
N HIS A 345 9.61 15.16 -2.09
CA HIS A 345 8.58 16.00 -2.72
C HIS A 345 7.18 15.48 -2.45
N GLN A 346 7.01 14.16 -2.44
CA GLN A 346 5.72 13.54 -2.12
C GLN A 346 5.34 13.78 -0.66
N ALA A 347 6.30 13.67 0.28
CA ALA A 347 6.07 13.98 1.68
C ALA A 347 5.65 15.44 1.86
N LYS A 348 6.37 16.39 1.24
CA LYS A 348 6.04 17.82 1.25
C LYS A 348 4.66 18.10 0.66
N PHE A 349 4.30 17.43 -0.44
CA PHE A 349 2.98 17.57 -1.06
C PHE A 349 1.86 17.15 -0.11
N PHE A 350 1.95 15.98 0.51
CA PHE A 350 0.92 15.53 1.46
C PHE A 350 0.90 16.36 2.75
N ARG A 351 2.04 16.92 3.16
CA ARG A 351 2.09 17.90 4.25
C ARG A 351 1.34 19.19 3.90
N ALA A 352 1.53 19.70 2.69
CA ALA A 352 0.78 20.85 2.18
C ALA A 352 -0.72 20.57 2.10
N GLU A 353 -1.11 19.41 1.55
CA GLU A 353 -2.52 18.96 1.52
C GLU A 353 -3.10 18.81 2.92
N SER A 354 -2.31 18.36 3.92
CA SER A 354 -2.76 18.27 5.31
C SER A 354 -3.07 19.66 5.91
N TYR A 355 -2.20 20.65 5.69
CA TYR A 355 -2.46 22.04 6.09
C TYR A 355 -3.67 22.62 5.34
N TYR A 356 -3.81 22.32 4.04
CA TYR A 356 -4.97 22.72 3.26
C TYR A 356 -6.29 22.19 3.84
N ARG A 357 -6.30 20.91 4.26
CA ARG A 357 -7.48 20.27 4.89
C ARG A 357 -7.80 20.83 6.27
N LEU A 358 -6.81 21.30 7.00
CA LEU A 358 -6.97 22.00 8.28
C LEU A 358 -7.32 23.50 8.11
N GLU A 359 -7.51 23.97 6.88
CA GLU A 359 -7.76 25.37 6.52
C GLU A 359 -6.63 26.35 6.92
N ASP A 360 -5.44 25.83 7.22
CA ASP A 360 -4.24 26.67 7.40
C ASP A 360 -3.69 27.07 6.02
N SER A 361 -4.39 28.04 5.42
CA SER A 361 -4.11 28.52 4.06
C SER A 361 -2.69 29.06 3.91
N ASN A 362 -2.14 29.69 4.95
CA ASN A 362 -0.81 30.30 4.87
C ASN A 362 0.30 29.26 4.76
N ARG A 363 0.30 28.26 5.65
CA ARG A 363 1.32 27.18 5.61
C ARG A 363 1.15 26.29 4.39
N ALA A 364 -0.09 26.01 3.99
CA ALA A 364 -0.35 25.28 2.76
C ALA A 364 0.24 26.01 1.54
N LEU A 365 -0.03 27.31 1.42
CA LEU A 365 0.45 28.12 0.30
C LEU A 365 1.99 28.22 0.25
N GLU A 366 2.65 28.40 1.40
CA GLU A 366 4.11 28.39 1.51
C GLU A 366 4.71 27.12 0.93
N LEU A 367 4.21 25.94 1.33
CA LEU A 367 4.68 24.64 0.86
C LEU A 367 4.37 24.40 -0.62
N TYR A 368 3.20 24.83 -1.11
CA TYR A 368 2.88 24.72 -2.54
C TYR A 368 3.80 25.60 -3.40
N TYR A 369 4.17 26.80 -2.93
CA TYR A 369 5.15 27.63 -3.62
C TYR A 369 6.56 27.03 -3.60
N GLU A 370 6.94 26.34 -2.53
CA GLU A 370 8.20 25.58 -2.53
C GLU A 370 8.16 24.49 -3.60
N LEU A 371 7.06 23.72 -3.67
CA LEU A 371 6.86 22.68 -4.66
C LEU A 371 6.87 23.22 -6.10
N ASP A 372 6.26 24.38 -6.37
CA ASP A 372 6.31 25.02 -7.72
C ASP A 372 7.73 25.36 -8.18
N ARG A 373 8.67 25.61 -7.25
CA ARG A 373 10.08 25.90 -7.57
C ARG A 373 10.91 24.66 -7.81
N GLU A 374 10.41 23.49 -7.43
CA GLU A 374 11.12 22.21 -7.58
C GLU A 374 10.83 21.59 -8.95
N SER A 375 11.81 20.91 -9.54
CA SER A 375 11.64 20.20 -10.80
C SER A 375 11.13 18.77 -10.56
N GLN A 376 10.24 18.27 -11.44
CA GLN A 376 9.79 16.88 -11.47
C GLN A 376 8.82 16.45 -10.37
N ILE A 377 7.81 17.26 -10.10
CA ILE A 377 6.71 16.90 -9.19
C ILE A 377 5.62 16.18 -9.97
N SER A 378 5.19 14.99 -9.51
CA SER A 378 4.13 14.20 -10.14
C SER A 378 2.76 14.90 -10.08
N ASP A 379 2.49 15.61 -8.98
CA ASP A 379 1.19 16.21 -8.66
C ASP A 379 1.17 17.74 -8.87
N ILE A 380 1.98 18.24 -9.80
CA ILE A 380 2.13 19.69 -10.06
C ILE A 380 0.83 20.36 -10.52
N ASP A 381 -0.04 19.63 -11.19
CA ASP A 381 -1.37 20.09 -11.57
C ASP A 381 -2.25 20.40 -10.35
N VAL A 382 -2.22 19.52 -9.34
CA VAL A 382 -2.92 19.75 -8.06
C VAL A 382 -2.31 20.95 -7.33
N VAL A 383 -0.98 21.08 -7.33
CA VAL A 383 -0.28 22.23 -6.73
C VAL A 383 -0.75 23.55 -7.35
N PHE A 384 -0.79 23.64 -8.68
CA PHE A 384 -1.27 24.84 -9.37
C PHE A 384 -2.74 25.14 -9.06
N GLN A 385 -3.58 24.10 -9.05
CA GLN A 385 -4.99 24.24 -8.69
C GLN A 385 -5.14 24.78 -7.26
N ARG A 386 -4.41 24.24 -6.28
CA ARG A 386 -4.47 24.67 -4.88
C ARG A 386 -4.00 26.11 -4.69
N ILE A 387 -2.88 26.49 -5.32
CA ILE A 387 -2.40 27.89 -5.26
C ILE A 387 -3.47 28.83 -5.84
N GLY A 388 -4.00 28.52 -7.01
CA GLY A 388 -5.06 29.32 -7.62
C GLY A 388 -6.29 29.47 -6.72
N GLN A 389 -6.78 28.38 -6.13
CA GLN A 389 -7.91 28.38 -5.19
C GLN A 389 -7.62 29.22 -3.93
N LEU A 390 -6.45 29.06 -3.34
CA LEU A 390 -6.04 29.81 -2.14
C LEU A 390 -5.87 31.30 -2.44
N GLN A 391 -5.37 31.67 -3.62
CA GLN A 391 -5.24 33.05 -4.03
C GLN A 391 -6.59 33.70 -4.35
N ILE A 392 -7.57 32.97 -4.91
CA ILE A 392 -8.97 33.45 -4.98
C ILE A 392 -9.50 33.78 -3.57
N LYS A 393 -9.26 32.87 -2.60
CA LYS A 393 -9.71 33.07 -1.20
C LYS A 393 -9.00 34.25 -0.54
N ALA A 394 -7.73 34.47 -0.86
CA ALA A 394 -6.93 35.61 -0.35
C ALA A 394 -7.28 36.94 -1.04
N GLY A 395 -7.97 36.92 -2.18
CA GLY A 395 -8.30 38.12 -2.96
C GLY A 395 -7.20 38.54 -3.95
N ASP A 396 -6.15 37.76 -4.11
CA ASP A 396 -5.11 37.97 -5.14
C ASP A 396 -5.54 37.30 -6.45
N PHE A 397 -6.47 37.93 -7.12
CA PHE A 397 -7.08 37.38 -8.34
C PHE A 397 -6.11 37.33 -9.52
N GLN A 398 -5.10 38.22 -9.55
CA GLN A 398 -4.10 38.20 -10.60
C GLN A 398 -3.19 36.97 -10.50
N GLU A 399 -2.71 36.69 -9.29
CA GLU A 399 -1.88 35.51 -9.04
C GLU A 399 -2.70 34.23 -9.22
N ALA A 400 -3.96 34.21 -8.81
CA ALA A 400 -4.87 33.11 -9.09
C ALA A 400 -4.98 32.81 -10.61
N ALA A 401 -5.18 33.86 -11.42
CA ALA A 401 -5.24 33.72 -12.87
C ALA A 401 -3.93 33.16 -13.45
N ASN A 402 -2.78 33.60 -12.95
CA ASN A 402 -1.47 33.11 -13.38
C ASN A 402 -1.34 31.60 -13.13
N TYR A 403 -1.75 31.12 -11.96
CA TYR A 403 -1.66 29.69 -11.62
C TYR A 403 -2.68 28.80 -12.34
N PHE A 404 -3.89 29.29 -12.53
CA PHE A 404 -4.86 28.57 -13.36
C PHE A 404 -4.46 28.52 -14.84
N ALA A 405 -3.77 29.55 -15.35
CA ALA A 405 -3.18 29.51 -16.69
C ALA A 405 -2.01 28.49 -16.80
N LYS A 406 -1.17 28.38 -15.73
CA LYS A 406 -0.17 27.30 -15.65
C LYS A 406 -0.85 25.92 -15.67
N LEU A 407 -1.97 25.74 -14.93
CA LEU A 407 -2.74 24.51 -14.92
C LEU A 407 -3.30 24.19 -16.30
N GLU A 408 -3.90 25.16 -17.00
CA GLU A 408 -4.39 25.02 -18.37
C GLU A 408 -3.28 24.53 -19.32
N ALA A 409 -2.11 25.13 -19.23
CA ALA A 409 -0.97 24.83 -20.11
C ALA A 409 -0.44 23.40 -19.98
N ILE A 410 -0.60 22.78 -18.80
CA ILE A 410 -0.14 21.40 -18.54
C ILE A 410 -1.27 20.37 -18.56
N ALA A 411 -2.52 20.81 -18.74
CA ALA A 411 -3.69 19.94 -18.67
C ALA A 411 -3.61 18.78 -19.69
N ARG A 412 -3.84 17.56 -19.20
CA ARG A 412 -3.79 16.32 -20.00
C ARG A 412 -5.16 15.69 -20.22
N SER A 413 -6.19 16.26 -19.63
CA SER A 413 -7.56 15.79 -19.71
C SER A 413 -8.52 16.96 -19.79
N LYS A 414 -9.68 16.72 -20.43
CA LYS A 414 -10.77 17.71 -20.48
C LYS A 414 -11.23 18.15 -19.09
N ARG A 415 -11.12 17.28 -18.10
CA ARG A 415 -11.47 17.61 -16.72
C ARG A 415 -10.51 18.67 -16.17
N GLN A 416 -9.21 18.49 -16.33
CA GLN A 416 -8.20 19.45 -15.89
C GLN A 416 -8.31 20.79 -16.64
N GLU A 417 -8.54 20.76 -17.96
CA GLU A 417 -8.84 21.97 -18.75
C GLU A 417 -10.04 22.72 -18.16
N ASN A 418 -11.15 22.01 -17.90
CA ASN A 418 -12.35 22.62 -17.34
C ASN A 418 -12.12 23.19 -15.93
N GLU A 419 -11.38 22.50 -15.06
CA GLU A 419 -10.99 22.98 -13.73
C GLU A 419 -10.16 24.29 -13.84
N ALA A 420 -9.22 24.36 -14.77
CA ALA A 420 -8.46 25.57 -15.06
C ALA A 420 -9.36 26.71 -15.57
N TRP A 421 -10.24 26.44 -16.53
CA TRP A 421 -11.16 27.43 -17.08
C TRP A 421 -12.13 28.01 -16.05
N VAL A 422 -12.64 27.17 -15.14
CA VAL A 422 -13.48 27.63 -14.02
C VAL A 422 -12.70 28.57 -13.11
N GLY A 423 -11.46 28.22 -12.77
CA GLY A 423 -10.60 29.08 -11.97
C GLY A 423 -10.27 30.42 -12.66
N LEU A 424 -9.98 30.38 -13.97
CA LEU A 424 -9.72 31.58 -14.79
C LEU A 424 -10.97 32.44 -14.95
N LEU A 425 -12.14 31.81 -15.13
CA LEU A 425 -13.44 32.47 -15.15
C LEU A 425 -13.68 33.28 -13.86
N ASP A 426 -13.48 32.64 -12.70
CA ASP A 426 -13.64 33.29 -11.39
C ASP A 426 -12.64 34.44 -11.19
N ALA A 427 -11.36 34.19 -11.50
CA ALA A 427 -10.31 35.18 -11.32
C ALA A 427 -10.53 36.41 -12.22
N TYR A 428 -10.80 36.24 -13.50
CA TYR A 428 -11.00 37.34 -14.43
C TYR A 428 -12.32 38.11 -14.15
N PHE A 429 -13.37 37.42 -13.72
CA PHE A 429 -14.57 38.10 -13.27
C PHE A 429 -14.29 39.02 -12.08
N LYS A 430 -13.55 38.55 -11.08
CA LYS A 430 -13.18 39.32 -9.90
C LYS A 430 -12.22 40.48 -10.22
N LEU A 431 -11.37 40.32 -11.24
CA LEU A 431 -10.51 41.41 -11.76
C LEU A 431 -11.28 42.45 -12.57
N GLY A 432 -12.54 42.21 -12.94
CA GLY A 432 -13.30 43.04 -13.88
C GLY A 432 -12.82 42.94 -15.34
N ASN A 433 -11.99 41.93 -15.65
CA ASN A 433 -11.54 41.67 -17.02
C ASN A 433 -12.57 40.81 -17.75
N TYR A 434 -13.66 41.44 -18.15
CA TYR A 434 -14.79 40.74 -18.75
C TYR A 434 -14.49 40.11 -20.12
N ASP A 435 -13.52 40.63 -20.87
CA ASP A 435 -13.12 40.03 -22.17
C ASP A 435 -12.51 38.65 -21.97
N GLN A 436 -11.55 38.51 -21.04
CA GLN A 436 -10.96 37.23 -20.71
C GLN A 436 -11.98 36.30 -20.06
N MET A 437 -12.79 36.81 -19.15
CA MET A 437 -13.87 36.03 -18.51
C MET A 437 -14.82 35.43 -19.56
N ARG A 438 -15.26 36.22 -20.58
CA ARG A 438 -16.10 35.73 -21.67
C ARG A 438 -15.43 34.64 -22.49
N THR A 439 -14.12 34.75 -22.71
CA THR A 439 -13.36 33.71 -23.41
C THR A 439 -13.46 32.38 -22.69
N TYR A 440 -13.25 32.36 -21.38
CA TYR A 440 -13.31 31.13 -20.60
C TYR A 440 -14.73 30.65 -20.37
N ALA A 441 -15.71 31.54 -20.20
CA ALA A 441 -17.12 31.18 -20.18
C ALA A 441 -17.52 30.44 -21.47
N ASN A 442 -17.14 30.96 -22.64
CA ASN A 442 -17.40 30.33 -23.92
C ASN A 442 -16.68 28.97 -24.09
N ASN A 443 -15.44 28.86 -23.59
CA ASN A 443 -14.74 27.57 -23.58
C ASN A 443 -15.50 26.51 -22.76
N ILE A 444 -15.97 26.87 -21.57
CA ILE A 444 -16.78 26.00 -20.71
C ILE A 444 -18.06 25.57 -21.43
N LEU A 445 -18.79 26.53 -22.00
CA LEU A 445 -20.08 26.27 -22.64
C LEU A 445 -19.97 25.44 -23.93
N THR A 446 -18.90 25.61 -24.71
CA THR A 446 -18.77 24.97 -26.03
C THR A 446 -17.93 23.72 -26.02
N LYS A 447 -16.90 23.63 -25.19
CA LYS A 447 -15.90 22.56 -25.16
C LYS A 447 -15.91 21.77 -23.87
N GLY A 448 -16.32 22.37 -22.75
CA GLY A 448 -16.27 21.79 -21.43
C GLY A 448 -17.28 20.67 -21.26
N ASN A 449 -18.54 21.00 -21.16
CA ASN A 449 -19.71 20.11 -20.95
C ASN A 449 -19.45 18.88 -20.03
N ILE A 450 -18.63 19.05 -19.00
CA ILE A 450 -18.22 18.01 -18.07
C ILE A 450 -18.96 18.14 -16.74
N SER A 451 -19.30 19.38 -16.36
CA SER A 451 -19.96 19.72 -15.10
C SER A 451 -21.09 20.72 -15.36
N GLN A 452 -22.30 20.36 -14.95
CA GLN A 452 -23.44 21.27 -15.00
C GLN A 452 -23.19 22.52 -14.14
N ASP A 453 -22.52 22.36 -12.99
CA ASP A 453 -22.12 23.48 -12.13
C ASP A 453 -21.27 24.52 -12.88
N ALA A 454 -20.23 24.04 -13.60
CA ALA A 454 -19.37 24.94 -14.39
C ALA A 454 -20.16 25.65 -15.51
N THR A 455 -21.08 24.95 -16.17
CA THR A 455 -21.95 25.51 -17.20
C THR A 455 -22.85 26.60 -16.63
N ASN A 456 -23.54 26.32 -15.54
CA ASN A 456 -24.44 27.27 -14.88
C ASN A 456 -23.69 28.51 -14.37
N ARG A 457 -22.50 28.32 -13.80
CA ARG A 457 -21.63 29.40 -13.36
C ARG A 457 -21.18 30.28 -14.52
N ALA A 458 -20.76 29.67 -15.64
CA ALA A 458 -20.34 30.42 -16.83
C ALA A 458 -21.48 31.27 -17.39
N GLN A 459 -22.70 30.74 -17.49
CA GLN A 459 -23.90 31.47 -17.94
C GLN A 459 -24.20 32.64 -17.01
N LEU A 460 -24.23 32.42 -15.69
CA LEU A 460 -24.47 33.49 -14.72
C LEU A 460 -23.39 34.57 -14.81
N TYR A 461 -22.12 34.22 -15.00
CA TYR A 461 -21.05 35.23 -15.07
C TYR A 461 -21.11 36.06 -16.36
N LEU A 462 -21.54 35.49 -17.48
CA LEU A 462 -21.84 36.26 -18.69
C LEU A 462 -22.93 37.27 -18.43
N ALA A 463 -24.05 36.88 -17.78
CA ALA A 463 -25.11 37.75 -17.38
C ALA A 463 -24.63 38.87 -16.43
N LYS A 464 -23.84 38.55 -15.43
CA LYS A 464 -23.27 39.52 -14.48
C LYS A 464 -22.31 40.51 -15.15
N ALA A 465 -21.54 40.07 -16.13
CA ALA A 465 -20.67 40.96 -16.89
C ALA A 465 -21.50 41.95 -17.72
N ALA A 466 -22.50 41.44 -18.49
CA ALA A 466 -23.40 42.30 -19.24
C ALA A 466 -24.12 43.34 -18.33
N TYR A 467 -24.58 42.89 -17.16
CA TYR A 467 -25.18 43.76 -16.16
C TYR A 467 -24.21 44.86 -15.66
N SER A 468 -22.95 44.49 -15.35
CA SER A 468 -21.92 45.40 -14.88
C SER A 468 -21.52 46.46 -15.93
N GLU A 469 -21.60 46.10 -17.20
CA GLU A 469 -21.36 47.02 -18.33
C GLU A 469 -22.57 47.85 -18.73
N GLY A 470 -23.73 47.65 -18.08
CA GLY A 470 -24.97 48.35 -18.36
C GLY A 470 -25.75 47.84 -19.55
N ASN A 471 -25.37 46.67 -20.11
CA ASN A 471 -26.02 46.00 -21.22
C ASN A 471 -27.23 45.17 -20.73
N PHE A 472 -28.26 45.86 -20.23
CA PHE A 472 -29.39 45.20 -19.55
C PHE A 472 -30.16 44.24 -20.41
N ASP A 473 -30.33 44.49 -21.71
CA ASP A 473 -31.05 43.58 -22.59
C ASP A 473 -30.30 42.24 -22.73
N GLU A 474 -28.99 42.28 -22.94
CA GLU A 474 -28.15 41.07 -22.97
C GLU A 474 -28.13 40.37 -21.60
N ALA A 475 -28.04 41.14 -20.50
CA ALA A 475 -28.09 40.57 -19.15
C ALA A 475 -29.41 39.82 -18.90
N ILE A 476 -30.57 40.40 -19.31
CA ILE A 476 -31.89 39.79 -19.16
C ILE A 476 -31.95 38.44 -19.93
N ASP A 477 -31.51 38.40 -21.20
CA ASP A 477 -31.53 37.18 -22.02
C ASP A 477 -30.66 36.09 -21.39
N GLN A 478 -29.45 36.42 -20.92
CA GLN A 478 -28.57 35.45 -20.27
C GLN A 478 -29.10 34.98 -18.91
N LEU A 479 -29.73 35.85 -18.11
CA LEU A 479 -30.35 35.49 -16.83
C LEU A 479 -31.56 34.57 -17.05
N LEU A 480 -32.43 34.84 -18.04
CA LEU A 480 -33.51 33.94 -18.38
C LEU A 480 -33.04 32.57 -18.83
N THR A 481 -31.94 32.53 -19.61
CA THR A 481 -31.30 31.26 -20.00
C THR A 481 -30.80 30.50 -18.76
N THR A 482 -30.14 31.19 -17.82
CA THR A 482 -29.64 30.61 -16.59
C THR A 482 -30.76 30.07 -15.70
N ILE A 483 -31.84 30.85 -15.49
CA ILE A 483 -33.01 30.46 -14.69
C ILE A 483 -33.65 29.18 -15.25
N ASN A 484 -33.79 29.09 -16.56
CA ASN A 484 -34.42 27.95 -17.21
C ASN A 484 -33.56 26.67 -17.18
N SER A 485 -32.23 26.80 -17.11
CA SER A 485 -31.30 25.67 -17.16
C SER A 485 -30.78 25.24 -15.79
N ALA A 486 -30.73 26.12 -14.78
CA ALA A 486 -30.14 25.92 -13.50
C ALA A 486 -31.16 25.91 -12.35
N GLN A 487 -31.40 24.76 -11.74
CA GLN A 487 -32.21 24.60 -10.52
C GLN A 487 -31.34 24.57 -9.26
N ASP A 488 -30.30 25.40 -9.24
CA ASP A 488 -29.30 25.48 -8.20
C ASP A 488 -29.08 26.91 -7.71
N GLN A 489 -28.04 27.15 -6.92
CA GLN A 489 -27.69 28.47 -6.40
C GLN A 489 -27.48 29.52 -7.52
N TYR A 490 -27.03 29.11 -8.71
CA TYR A 490 -26.80 30.03 -9.83
C TYR A 490 -28.12 30.48 -10.46
N GLY A 491 -29.12 29.58 -10.56
CA GLY A 491 -30.47 29.90 -10.96
C GLY A 491 -31.15 30.84 -9.96
N ALA A 492 -30.99 30.58 -8.67
CA ALA A 492 -31.49 31.45 -7.61
C ALA A 492 -30.87 32.88 -7.68
N GLU A 493 -29.55 32.97 -7.85
CA GLU A 493 -28.89 34.26 -8.01
C GLU A 493 -29.31 34.96 -9.30
N ALA A 494 -29.48 34.23 -10.38
CA ALA A 494 -29.92 34.76 -11.66
C ALA A 494 -31.33 35.35 -11.56
N GLN A 495 -32.28 34.67 -10.92
CA GLN A 495 -33.63 35.19 -10.74
C GLN A 495 -33.70 36.42 -9.86
N PHE A 496 -32.89 36.48 -8.78
CA PHE A 496 -32.76 37.67 -7.97
C PHE A 496 -32.22 38.85 -8.80
N LEU A 497 -31.14 38.64 -9.58
CA LEU A 497 -30.54 39.71 -10.40
C LEU A 497 -31.51 40.18 -11.51
N LEU A 498 -32.32 39.30 -12.10
CA LEU A 498 -33.34 39.69 -13.04
C LEU A 498 -34.37 40.64 -12.41
N GLY A 499 -34.88 40.29 -11.23
CA GLY A 499 -35.73 41.17 -10.44
C GLY A 499 -35.07 42.52 -10.11
N GLN A 500 -33.76 42.52 -9.82
CA GLN A 500 -32.99 43.71 -9.53
C GLN A 500 -32.85 44.64 -10.78
N ILE A 501 -32.62 44.05 -11.97
CA ILE A 501 -32.59 44.83 -13.24
C ILE A 501 -33.91 45.50 -13.48
N PHE A 502 -35.03 44.76 -13.38
CA PHE A 502 -36.36 45.36 -13.57
C PHE A 502 -36.63 46.48 -12.55
N TYR A 503 -36.25 46.34 -11.31
CA TYR A 503 -36.33 47.40 -10.29
C TYR A 503 -35.56 48.65 -10.71
N GLN A 504 -34.32 48.51 -11.15
CA GLN A 504 -33.46 49.61 -11.59
C GLN A 504 -34.03 50.33 -12.82
N GLN A 505 -34.66 49.57 -13.72
CA GLN A 505 -35.37 50.12 -14.90
C GLN A 505 -36.73 50.72 -14.55
N LYS A 506 -37.11 50.79 -13.25
CA LYS A 506 -38.43 51.24 -12.77
C LYS A 506 -39.62 50.39 -13.29
N ARG A 507 -39.36 49.18 -13.75
CA ARG A 507 -40.34 48.16 -14.18
C ARG A 507 -40.79 47.38 -12.94
N HIS A 508 -41.40 48.09 -11.98
CA HIS A 508 -41.67 47.54 -10.64
C HIS A 508 -42.59 46.31 -10.66
N GLN A 509 -43.60 46.30 -11.55
CA GLN A 509 -44.53 45.16 -11.65
C GLN A 509 -43.84 43.88 -12.16
N GLU A 510 -42.94 44.02 -13.13
CA GLU A 510 -42.16 42.90 -13.64
C GLU A 510 -41.14 42.42 -12.64
N SER A 511 -40.51 43.35 -11.88
CA SER A 511 -39.66 43.01 -10.76
C SER A 511 -40.41 42.19 -9.70
N LEU A 512 -41.60 42.64 -9.29
CA LEU A 512 -42.43 41.92 -8.31
C LEU A 512 -42.81 40.53 -8.79
N ASN A 513 -43.27 40.40 -10.06
CA ASN A 513 -43.62 39.09 -10.62
C ASN A 513 -42.43 38.13 -10.58
N THR A 514 -41.25 38.57 -11.05
CA THR A 514 -40.00 37.78 -11.03
C THR A 514 -39.60 37.35 -9.62
N LEU A 515 -39.74 38.23 -8.63
CA LEU A 515 -39.36 37.97 -7.24
C LEU A 515 -40.39 37.08 -6.52
N PHE A 516 -41.66 37.10 -6.89
CA PHE A 516 -42.67 36.17 -6.36
C PHE A 516 -42.48 34.74 -6.89
N GLU A 517 -42.15 34.60 -8.18
CA GLU A 517 -41.80 33.31 -8.77
C GLU A 517 -40.58 32.66 -8.10
N PHE A 518 -39.71 33.51 -7.44
CA PHE A 518 -38.57 33.03 -6.69
C PHE A 518 -38.98 32.05 -5.56
N SER A 519 -40.04 32.37 -4.84
CA SER A 519 -40.54 31.53 -3.75
C SER A 519 -41.11 30.19 -4.20
N GLU A 520 -41.46 30.05 -5.48
CA GLU A 520 -41.93 28.80 -6.06
C GLU A 520 -40.77 27.93 -6.57
N SER A 521 -39.75 28.55 -7.18
CA SER A 521 -38.69 27.89 -7.89
C SER A 521 -37.42 27.64 -7.04
N PHE A 522 -37.13 28.52 -6.07
CA PHE A 522 -35.84 28.56 -5.32
C PHE A 522 -36.03 28.78 -3.82
N ALA A 523 -37.14 28.30 -3.24
CA ALA A 523 -37.43 28.49 -1.80
C ALA A 523 -36.32 27.98 -0.85
N ASP A 524 -35.64 26.92 -1.24
CA ASP A 524 -34.58 26.29 -0.44
C ASP A 524 -33.30 27.15 -0.31
N TYR A 525 -33.16 28.16 -1.16
CA TYR A 525 -32.01 29.09 -1.11
C TYR A 525 -32.32 30.31 -0.21
N GLU A 526 -32.48 30.05 1.10
CA GLU A 526 -32.94 31.04 2.10
C GLU A 526 -32.22 32.41 2.03
N SER A 527 -30.92 32.41 1.74
CA SER A 527 -30.16 33.67 1.63
C SER A 527 -30.59 34.53 0.45
N TRP A 528 -30.85 33.91 -0.69
CA TRP A 528 -31.33 34.60 -1.88
C TRP A 528 -32.82 34.94 -1.75
N LEU A 529 -33.61 34.07 -1.16
CA LEU A 529 -35.02 34.28 -0.85
C LEU A 529 -35.20 35.55 0.04
N GLY A 530 -34.38 35.65 1.08
CA GLY A 530 -34.41 36.82 1.95
C GLY A 530 -34.06 38.14 1.23
N LYS A 531 -33.06 38.11 0.35
CA LYS A 531 -32.71 39.26 -0.49
C LYS A 531 -33.83 39.59 -1.49
N ALA A 532 -34.48 38.57 -2.08
CA ALA A 532 -35.60 38.74 -2.99
C ALA A 532 -36.78 39.48 -2.30
N PHE A 533 -37.16 39.05 -1.09
CA PHE A 533 -38.22 39.70 -0.35
C PHE A 533 -37.85 41.11 0.15
N LEU A 534 -36.58 41.37 0.46
CA LEU A 534 -36.12 42.73 0.73
C LEU A 534 -36.30 43.65 -0.49
N LEU A 535 -36.05 43.14 -1.69
CA LEU A 535 -36.25 43.87 -2.94
C LEU A 535 -37.73 43.98 -3.31
N VAL A 536 -38.59 43.03 -2.94
CA VAL A 536 -40.06 43.17 -3.02
C VAL A 536 -40.51 44.34 -2.18
N ALA A 537 -40.02 44.49 -0.96
CA ALA A 537 -40.33 45.65 -0.10
C ALA A 537 -39.87 46.96 -0.74
N ASP A 538 -38.68 47.00 -1.39
CA ASP A 538 -38.23 48.21 -2.13
C ASP A 538 -39.14 48.56 -3.31
N ASN A 539 -39.63 47.58 -4.04
CA ASN A 539 -40.60 47.79 -5.12
C ASN A 539 -41.90 48.38 -4.59
N TYR A 540 -42.44 47.87 -3.47
CA TYR A 540 -43.64 48.40 -2.84
C TYR A 540 -43.44 49.85 -2.33
N ILE A 541 -42.25 50.15 -1.74
CA ILE A 541 -41.91 51.52 -1.35
C ILE A 541 -41.90 52.44 -2.57
N ALA A 542 -41.30 52.00 -3.68
CA ALA A 542 -41.23 52.79 -4.93
C ALA A 542 -42.60 53.01 -5.61
N LEU A 543 -43.59 52.16 -5.33
CA LEU A 543 -44.95 52.25 -5.79
C LEU A 543 -45.89 52.99 -4.82
N ASP A 544 -45.35 53.53 -3.73
CA ASP A 544 -46.10 54.13 -2.61
C ASP A 544 -47.06 53.16 -1.89
N GLU A 545 -46.84 51.86 -2.05
CA GLU A 545 -47.62 50.81 -1.41
C GLU A 545 -47.04 50.42 -0.02
N LEU A 546 -47.00 51.42 0.91
CA LEU A 546 -46.32 51.27 2.18
C LEU A 546 -46.89 50.16 3.08
N PHE A 547 -48.20 49.88 2.98
CA PHE A 547 -48.82 48.80 3.73
C PHE A 547 -48.27 47.43 3.34
N GLN A 548 -48.14 47.14 2.05
CA GLN A 548 -47.56 45.93 1.49
C GLN A 548 -46.07 45.85 1.85
N ALA A 549 -45.33 46.95 1.68
CA ALA A 549 -43.92 47.04 2.09
C ALA A 549 -43.72 46.65 3.55
N LYS A 550 -44.57 47.23 4.45
CA LYS A 550 -44.50 46.95 5.89
C LYS A 550 -44.83 45.49 6.21
N GLY A 551 -45.83 44.91 5.57
CA GLY A 551 -46.19 43.49 5.70
C GLY A 551 -45.04 42.56 5.30
N THR A 552 -44.38 42.87 4.18
CA THR A 552 -43.25 42.09 3.66
C THR A 552 -42.05 42.13 4.63
N VAL A 553 -41.62 43.30 5.10
CA VAL A 553 -40.47 43.37 6.02
C VAL A 553 -40.75 42.75 7.37
N LYS A 554 -42.00 42.84 7.88
CA LYS A 554 -42.39 42.13 9.12
C LYS A 554 -42.33 40.61 8.93
N SER A 555 -42.84 40.10 7.81
CA SER A 555 -42.73 38.69 7.49
C SER A 555 -41.28 38.18 7.46
N ILE A 556 -40.35 38.97 6.90
CA ILE A 556 -38.92 38.64 6.94
C ILE A 556 -38.38 38.58 8.37
N ILE A 557 -38.74 39.56 9.21
CA ILE A 557 -38.27 39.64 10.60
C ILE A 557 -38.77 38.43 11.41
N ASP A 558 -39.99 38.01 11.16
CA ASP A 558 -40.64 36.96 11.93
C ASP A 558 -40.23 35.54 11.47
N ASN A 559 -39.87 35.36 10.19
CA ASN A 559 -39.69 34.02 9.58
C ASN A 559 -38.25 33.73 9.10
N SER A 560 -37.39 34.74 8.89
CA SER A 560 -36.04 34.47 8.38
C SER A 560 -35.08 34.09 9.51
N SER A 561 -34.29 33.02 9.26
CA SER A 561 -33.20 32.59 10.15
C SER A 561 -31.89 33.39 9.93
N ILE A 562 -31.79 34.16 8.84
CA ILE A 562 -30.56 34.81 8.40
C ILE A 562 -30.43 36.22 9.01
N LYS A 563 -29.55 36.35 9.99
CA LYS A 563 -29.37 37.59 10.77
C LYS A 563 -29.19 38.84 9.92
N ILE A 564 -28.33 38.76 8.86
CA ILE A 564 -28.06 39.94 8.00
C ILE A 564 -29.34 40.42 7.30
N VAL A 565 -30.17 39.46 6.82
CA VAL A 565 -31.45 39.77 6.16
C VAL A 565 -32.45 40.37 7.14
N VAL A 566 -32.53 39.82 8.34
CA VAL A 566 -33.41 40.36 9.42
C VAL A 566 -32.99 41.76 9.86
N ASP A 567 -31.69 42.00 10.00
CA ASP A 567 -31.19 43.33 10.39
C ASP A 567 -31.48 44.40 9.31
N GLU A 568 -31.39 44.01 8.02
CA GLU A 568 -31.75 44.90 6.91
C GLU A 568 -33.27 45.16 6.85
N ALA A 569 -34.08 44.12 7.08
CA ALA A 569 -35.53 44.26 7.16
C ALA A 569 -35.95 45.18 8.30
N ARG A 570 -35.31 45.15 9.45
CA ARG A 570 -35.55 46.09 10.57
C ARG A 570 -35.24 47.53 10.20
N LYS A 571 -34.14 47.81 9.49
CA LYS A 571 -33.82 49.15 9.00
C LYS A 571 -34.88 49.64 8.03
N LYS A 572 -35.33 48.79 7.10
CA LYS A 572 -36.40 49.13 6.18
C LYS A 572 -37.74 49.41 6.89
N LEU A 573 -38.06 48.63 7.94
CA LEU A 573 -39.27 48.84 8.73
C LEU A 573 -39.27 50.25 9.35
N ILE A 574 -38.16 50.70 9.95
CA ILE A 574 -38.00 52.02 10.51
C ILE A 574 -38.21 53.10 9.42
N LEU A 575 -37.64 52.91 8.23
CA LEU A 575 -37.81 53.81 7.10
C LEU A 575 -39.29 53.92 6.68
N ILE A 576 -39.97 52.78 6.51
CA ILE A 576 -41.38 52.71 6.12
C ILE A 576 -42.26 53.41 7.16
N GLU A 577 -42.06 53.17 8.44
CA GLU A 577 -42.82 53.83 9.52
C GLU A 577 -42.62 55.33 9.56
N LYS A 578 -41.42 55.81 9.24
CA LYS A 578 -41.17 57.25 9.08
C LYS A 578 -41.93 57.83 7.89
N MET A 579 -41.93 57.15 6.73
CA MET A 579 -42.66 57.57 5.54
C MET A 579 -44.17 57.63 5.80
N GLU A 580 -44.75 56.59 6.45
CA GLU A 580 -46.15 56.58 6.86
C GLU A 580 -46.51 57.78 7.75
N MET A 581 -45.66 58.13 8.74
CA MET A 581 -45.85 59.31 9.63
C MET A 581 -45.79 60.64 8.87
N ASP A 582 -44.88 60.75 7.92
CA ASP A 582 -44.75 61.97 7.12
C ASP A 582 -45.93 62.15 6.16
N LEU A 583 -46.44 61.10 5.56
CA LEU A 583 -47.70 61.14 4.76
C LEU A 583 -48.90 61.47 5.61
N GLN A 584 -49.02 60.92 6.81
CA GLN A 584 -50.11 61.32 7.73
C GLN A 584 -50.04 62.81 8.12
N LYS A 585 -48.87 63.35 8.39
CA LYS A 585 -48.69 64.76 8.68
C LYS A 585 -49.06 65.66 7.51
N ALA A 586 -48.67 65.28 6.27
CA ALA A 586 -49.02 66.01 5.06
C ALA A 586 -50.52 65.99 4.82
N SER A 587 -51.18 64.84 4.98
CA SER A 587 -52.66 64.73 4.80
C SER A 587 -53.46 65.55 5.85
N VAL A 588 -52.94 65.64 7.09
CA VAL A 588 -53.53 66.43 8.12
C VAL A 588 -53.33 67.94 7.80
N GLN A 589 -52.15 68.36 7.32
CA GLN A 589 -51.89 69.71 6.88
C GLN A 589 -52.77 70.13 5.70
N ASP A 590 -52.94 69.32 4.69
CA ASP A 590 -53.84 69.53 3.54
C ASP A 590 -55.30 69.60 3.98
N THR A 591 -55.71 68.79 4.97
CA THR A 591 -57.06 68.84 5.53
C THR A 591 -57.30 70.16 6.32
N ILE A 592 -56.26 70.64 7.00
CA ILE A 592 -56.34 71.93 7.73
C ILE A 592 -56.37 73.12 6.74
N GLN A 593 -55.54 73.10 5.70
CA GLN A 593 -55.56 74.16 4.68
C GLN A 593 -56.88 74.19 3.87
N ASN A 594 -57.44 73.06 3.54
CA ASN A 594 -58.74 73.01 2.84
C ASN A 594 -59.92 73.39 3.74
N ARG A 595 -59.83 73.25 5.05
CA ARG A 595 -60.85 73.73 6.01
C ARG A 595 -60.72 75.24 6.36
N GLY A 596 -59.52 75.83 6.21
CA GLY A 596 -59.27 77.25 6.45
C GLY A 596 -59.57 78.17 5.30
N GLY A 597 -59.79 77.61 4.07
CA GLY A 597 -60.15 78.40 2.87
C GLY A 597 -61.66 78.58 2.59
N ASN A 598 -62.54 78.10 3.49
CA ASN A 598 -64.00 78.24 3.39
C ASN A 598 -64.60 79.01 4.55
N GLN A 599 -63.94 80.13 4.97
CA GLN A 599 -64.54 81.10 5.84
C GLN A 599 -64.60 82.46 5.14
#